data_857b10f982d87092537bec2fc446d3f5
#
_entry.id   857b10f982d87092537bec2fc446d3f5
#
_cell.length_a   1.000
_cell.length_b   1.000
_cell.length_c   1.000
_cell.angle_alpha   90.00
_cell.angle_beta   90.00
_cell.angle_gamma   90.00
#
_symmetry.space_group_name_H-M   'P 1'
#
loop_
_entity.id
_entity.type
_entity.pdbx_description
1 polymer ?
#
loop_
_entity_poly.entity_id
_entity_poly.type
_entity_poly.pdbx_seq_one_letter_code
_entity_poly.pdbx_strand_id
1 'polypeptide(L)'
;MRFLALIALLSPLALASPIGSVNQLVVFGDSLSDNGNAAIYAASMGIPFPPISNGPLWIDQLATKLSLPDPQPFLAGTGGTNYAVATAQTGSNGLSGVSDQLAAFALAHPGGAPANALYTLWAGANDIFNGGNPVLAADNIFNNILSLAAGGGKDFLWLNLPDLGLTPRAVAAGQTIPANLASAAFNAEWNVDLGKLQALGINVTGVNVQALFTQIVANPGAFGFSNVTSPGQGQANPNSYLFWDDEHPTTAGHALVANLAFTDLSVPEPASVAFAALGLLSLALWKRRARQA
;
A
#
# COMPACT_ATOMS: atom_id res chain seq x y z
N MET A 1 -1.84 60.37 16.21
CA MET A 1 -2.12 58.91 16.25
C MET A 1 -2.41 58.42 14.82
N ARG A 2 -1.44 57.78 14.16
CA ARG A 2 -1.64 57.17 12.85
C ARG A 2 -1.53 55.65 13.04
N PHE A 3 -2.65 54.94 12.91
CA PHE A 3 -2.69 53.47 12.86
C PHE A 3 -2.23 53.04 11.47
N LEU A 4 -1.04 52.48 11.36
CA LEU A 4 -0.60 51.70 10.20
C LEU A 4 -1.22 50.30 10.35
N ALA A 5 -2.20 49.98 9.51
CA ALA A 5 -2.73 48.64 9.34
C ALA A 5 -1.68 47.85 8.50
N LEU A 6 -1.00 46.92 9.13
CA LEU A 6 -0.11 45.97 8.48
C LEU A 6 -0.99 44.85 7.91
N ILE A 7 -1.40 44.97 6.64
CA ILE A 7 -2.04 43.87 5.91
C ILE A 7 -0.93 42.89 5.57
N ALA A 8 -0.81 41.84 6.35
CA ALA A 8 0.02 40.70 6.00
C ALA A 8 -0.67 39.96 4.84
N LEU A 9 -0.12 40.10 3.65
CA LEU A 9 -0.42 39.24 2.49
C LEU A 9 -0.02 37.81 2.86
N LEU A 10 -0.99 37.06 3.35
CA LEU A 10 -0.91 35.60 3.40
C LEU A 10 -1.03 35.11 1.95
N SER A 11 0.10 35.00 1.25
CA SER A 11 0.16 34.16 0.07
C SER A 11 -0.30 32.76 0.48
N PRO A 12 -1.26 32.14 -0.21
CA PRO A 12 -1.54 30.73 0.03
C PRO A 12 -0.22 29.98 -0.24
N LEU A 13 0.37 29.41 0.80
CA LEU A 13 1.32 28.32 0.62
C LEU A 13 0.56 27.27 -0.18
N ALA A 14 0.86 27.17 -1.46
CA ALA A 14 0.48 26.01 -2.24
C ALA A 14 1.14 24.83 -1.51
N LEU A 15 0.35 24.11 -0.73
CA LEU A 15 0.75 22.83 -0.19
C LEU A 15 1.01 21.95 -1.41
N ALA A 16 2.29 21.71 -1.70
CA ALA A 16 2.68 20.77 -2.73
C ALA A 16 1.95 19.47 -2.40
N SER A 17 1.22 18.94 -3.38
CA SER A 17 0.64 17.60 -3.30
C SER A 17 1.80 16.67 -2.91
N PRO A 18 1.66 15.82 -1.91
CA PRO A 18 2.76 14.94 -1.46
C PRO A 18 3.33 14.06 -2.59
N ILE A 19 2.64 13.97 -3.72
CA ILE A 19 3.03 13.18 -4.90
C ILE A 19 3.49 14.06 -6.10
N GLY A 20 3.72 15.35 -5.91
CA GLY A 20 3.95 16.31 -7.01
C GLY A 20 5.15 16.06 -7.92
N SER A 21 6.03 15.11 -7.62
CA SER A 21 7.19 14.75 -8.44
C SER A 21 7.21 13.29 -8.89
N VAL A 22 6.24 12.48 -8.49
CA VAL A 22 6.16 11.06 -8.85
C VAL A 22 5.72 10.91 -10.31
N ASN A 23 6.46 10.10 -11.08
CA ASN A 23 6.16 9.84 -12.48
C ASN A 23 6.03 8.35 -12.84
N GLN A 24 6.19 7.46 -11.86
CA GLN A 24 6.02 6.01 -12.02
C GLN A 24 5.66 5.34 -10.69
N LEU A 25 5.00 4.17 -10.79
CA LEU A 25 4.87 3.24 -9.69
C LEU A 25 5.98 2.18 -9.78
N VAL A 26 6.57 1.82 -8.65
CA VAL A 26 7.41 0.62 -8.49
C VAL A 26 6.73 -0.27 -7.46
N VAL A 27 6.36 -1.47 -7.87
CA VAL A 27 5.44 -2.33 -7.13
C VAL A 27 6.16 -3.56 -6.61
N PHE A 28 6.02 -3.83 -5.31
CA PHE A 28 6.48 -5.05 -4.64
C PHE A 28 5.31 -5.68 -3.90
N GLY A 29 5.25 -7.01 -3.89
CA GLY A 29 4.18 -7.69 -3.19
C GLY A 29 3.93 -9.11 -3.66
N ASP A 30 2.73 -9.56 -3.40
CA ASP A 30 2.25 -10.90 -3.73
C ASP A 30 1.21 -10.88 -4.85
N SER A 31 0.35 -11.91 -4.90
CA SER A 31 -0.72 -12.05 -5.89
C SER A 31 -1.68 -10.85 -5.93
N LEU A 32 -1.84 -10.12 -4.85
CA LEU A 32 -2.72 -8.94 -4.81
C LEU A 32 -2.21 -7.81 -5.72
N SER A 33 -0.93 -7.82 -6.06
CA SER A 33 -0.27 -6.80 -6.88
C SER A 33 0.41 -7.34 -8.14
N ASP A 34 0.46 -8.68 -8.34
CA ASP A 34 1.07 -9.33 -9.51
C ASP A 34 0.16 -9.24 -10.73
N ASN A 35 0.41 -8.30 -11.61
CA ASN A 35 -0.36 -8.13 -12.85
C ASN A 35 0.21 -8.94 -14.03
N GLY A 36 1.09 -9.95 -13.77
CA GLY A 36 1.51 -10.86 -14.82
C GLY A 36 2.83 -11.60 -14.64
N ASN A 37 3.65 -11.30 -13.63
CA ASN A 37 4.95 -11.96 -13.44
C ASN A 37 4.82 -13.47 -13.25
N ALA A 38 3.93 -13.93 -12.37
CA ALA A 38 3.71 -15.35 -12.14
C ALA A 38 3.17 -16.06 -13.40
N ALA A 39 2.29 -15.41 -14.16
CA ALA A 39 1.79 -15.95 -15.42
C ALA A 39 2.88 -16.09 -16.47
N ILE A 40 3.77 -15.09 -16.61
CA ILE A 40 4.93 -15.13 -17.51
C ILE A 40 5.89 -16.25 -17.09
N TYR A 41 6.18 -16.36 -15.80
CA TYR A 41 7.05 -17.41 -15.28
C TYR A 41 6.47 -18.81 -15.52
N ALA A 42 5.19 -19.02 -15.20
CA ALA A 42 4.50 -20.28 -15.43
C ALA A 42 4.46 -20.65 -16.92
N ALA A 43 4.19 -19.68 -17.81
CA ALA A 43 4.19 -19.90 -19.26
C ALA A 43 5.57 -20.32 -19.77
N SER A 44 6.66 -19.80 -19.21
CA SER A 44 8.03 -20.22 -19.55
C SER A 44 8.31 -21.70 -19.23
N MET A 45 7.55 -22.27 -18.28
CA MET A 45 7.60 -23.68 -17.89
C MET A 45 6.53 -24.54 -18.56
N GLY A 46 5.69 -23.95 -19.43
CA GLY A 46 4.57 -24.64 -20.05
C GLY A 46 3.40 -24.95 -19.10
N ILE A 47 3.31 -24.24 -17.98
CA ILE A 47 2.29 -24.43 -16.94
C ILE A 47 1.22 -23.32 -17.10
N PRO A 48 -0.10 -23.66 -17.18
CA PRO A 48 -1.13 -22.66 -17.15
C PRO A 48 -1.22 -21.96 -15.79
N PHE A 49 -1.40 -20.65 -15.79
CA PHE A 49 -1.62 -19.86 -14.58
C PHE A 49 -3.02 -19.25 -14.59
N PRO A 50 -3.86 -19.50 -13.58
CA PRO A 50 -5.21 -18.96 -13.55
C PRO A 50 -5.20 -17.46 -13.29
N PRO A 51 -6.19 -16.70 -13.80
CA PRO A 51 -6.36 -15.30 -13.42
C PRO A 51 -6.60 -15.17 -11.91
N ILE A 52 -5.86 -14.26 -11.27
CA ILE A 52 -5.98 -13.94 -9.84
C ILE A 52 -7.05 -12.88 -9.54
N SER A 53 -7.64 -12.30 -10.56
CA SER A 53 -8.82 -11.43 -10.49
C SER A 53 -9.56 -11.48 -11.82
N ASN A 54 -10.78 -10.92 -11.88
CA ASN A 54 -11.58 -10.82 -13.10
C ASN A 54 -11.30 -9.53 -13.90
N GLY A 55 -10.23 -8.82 -13.62
CA GLY A 55 -9.85 -7.59 -14.32
C GLY A 55 -8.69 -6.86 -13.65
N PRO A 56 -8.51 -5.55 -13.90
CA PRO A 56 -7.40 -4.77 -13.37
C PRO A 56 -7.28 -4.85 -11.84
N LEU A 57 -6.05 -4.97 -11.36
CA LEU A 57 -5.72 -4.96 -9.95
C LEU A 57 -5.72 -3.52 -9.39
N TRP A 58 -5.60 -3.39 -8.10
CA TRP A 58 -5.58 -2.07 -7.43
C TRP A 58 -4.44 -1.19 -7.91
N ILE A 59 -3.27 -1.76 -8.24
CA ILE A 59 -2.09 -1.01 -8.70
C ILE A 59 -2.31 -0.42 -10.09
N ASP A 60 -2.95 -1.15 -11.02
CA ASP A 60 -3.29 -0.68 -12.37
C ASP A 60 -4.31 0.46 -12.28
N GLN A 61 -5.30 0.30 -11.40
CA GLN A 61 -6.34 1.31 -11.16
C GLN A 61 -5.77 2.54 -10.43
N LEU A 62 -4.82 2.36 -9.49
CA LEU A 62 -4.14 3.46 -8.82
C LEU A 62 -3.27 4.25 -9.82
N ALA A 63 -2.52 3.57 -10.70
CA ALA A 63 -1.74 4.20 -11.76
C ALA A 63 -2.64 5.11 -12.62
N THR A 64 -3.79 4.59 -13.05
CA THR A 64 -4.80 5.36 -13.81
C THR A 64 -5.26 6.61 -13.03
N LYS A 65 -5.58 6.47 -11.74
CA LYS A 65 -6.04 7.60 -10.89
C LYS A 65 -4.98 8.67 -10.70
N LEU A 66 -3.73 8.26 -10.58
CA LEU A 66 -2.57 9.15 -10.46
C LEU A 66 -2.11 9.71 -11.80
N SER A 67 -2.70 9.29 -12.93
CA SER A 67 -2.26 9.62 -14.30
C SER A 67 -0.80 9.20 -14.54
N LEU A 68 -0.38 8.08 -13.94
CA LEU A 68 0.93 7.48 -14.11
C LEU A 68 0.87 6.35 -15.14
N PRO A 69 2.02 5.99 -15.76
CA PRO A 69 2.13 4.79 -16.57
C PRO A 69 1.71 3.54 -15.78
N ASP A 70 1.03 2.63 -16.45
CA ASP A 70 0.67 1.33 -15.90
C ASP A 70 1.93 0.51 -15.58
N PRO A 71 2.11 0.01 -14.34
CA PRO A 71 3.31 -0.72 -13.93
C PRO A 71 3.34 -2.10 -14.60
N GLN A 72 4.11 -2.22 -15.69
CA GLN A 72 4.22 -3.48 -16.42
C GLN A 72 5.00 -4.54 -15.63
N PRO A 73 4.70 -5.85 -15.80
CA PRO A 73 5.43 -6.93 -15.16
C PRO A 73 6.94 -6.85 -15.48
N PHE A 74 7.78 -6.98 -14.46
CA PHE A 74 9.24 -6.97 -14.62
C PHE A 74 9.73 -8.09 -15.55
N LEU A 75 9.12 -9.28 -15.44
CA LEU A 75 9.47 -10.43 -16.28
C LEU A 75 9.07 -10.30 -17.75
N ALA A 76 8.28 -9.29 -18.12
CA ALA A 76 7.97 -9.01 -19.52
C ALA A 76 9.19 -8.51 -20.33
N GLY A 77 10.31 -8.20 -19.67
CA GLY A 77 11.57 -7.82 -20.32
C GLY A 77 11.57 -6.44 -21.00
N THR A 78 10.57 -5.59 -20.70
CA THR A 78 10.36 -4.27 -21.32
C THR A 78 10.69 -3.10 -20.37
N GLY A 79 11.45 -3.36 -19.30
CA GLY A 79 11.70 -2.36 -18.26
C GLY A 79 10.48 -2.18 -17.33
N GLY A 80 9.73 -3.25 -17.09
CA GLY A 80 8.58 -3.25 -16.20
C GLY A 80 8.94 -2.87 -14.76
N THR A 81 8.03 -2.17 -14.10
CA THR A 81 8.22 -1.65 -12.75
C THR A 81 7.41 -2.41 -11.69
N ASN A 82 6.65 -3.43 -12.11
CA ASN A 82 5.96 -4.33 -11.19
C ASN A 82 6.81 -5.57 -10.93
N TYR A 83 7.34 -5.67 -9.71
CA TYR A 83 8.15 -6.80 -9.23
C TYR A 83 7.34 -7.81 -8.43
N ALA A 84 6.07 -7.52 -8.12
CA ALA A 84 5.22 -8.41 -7.34
C ALA A 84 5.07 -9.78 -8.01
N VAL A 85 5.09 -10.85 -7.21
CA VAL A 85 4.95 -12.23 -7.68
C VAL A 85 3.92 -12.96 -6.83
N ALA A 86 2.98 -13.63 -7.47
CA ALA A 86 1.97 -14.44 -6.76
C ALA A 86 2.66 -15.45 -5.82
N THR A 87 2.03 -15.70 -4.67
CA THR A 87 2.54 -16.56 -3.58
C THR A 87 3.76 -16.03 -2.80
N ALA A 88 4.26 -14.83 -3.13
CA ALA A 88 5.39 -14.24 -2.41
C ALA A 88 5.10 -14.07 -0.92
N GLN A 89 6.04 -14.46 -0.08
CA GLN A 89 6.13 -14.10 1.33
C GLN A 89 6.95 -12.80 1.47
N THR A 90 6.90 -12.19 2.64
CA THR A 90 7.54 -10.89 2.87
C THR A 90 9.07 -10.93 2.90
N GLY A 91 9.64 -12.04 3.36
CA GLY A 91 11.09 -12.28 3.41
C GLY A 91 11.67 -12.77 2.08
N SER A 92 12.88 -13.34 2.16
CA SER A 92 13.51 -14.05 1.04
C SER A 92 13.19 -15.54 1.11
N ASN A 93 12.84 -16.13 -0.02
CA ASN A 93 12.78 -17.58 -0.22
C ASN A 93 13.75 -18.06 -1.32
N GLY A 94 14.62 -17.14 -1.78
CA GLY A 94 15.62 -17.37 -2.82
C GLY A 94 15.05 -17.29 -4.25
N LEU A 95 13.76 -16.92 -4.42
CA LEU A 95 13.12 -16.88 -5.73
C LEU A 95 12.15 -15.71 -5.92
N SER A 96 11.17 -15.55 -5.05
CA SER A 96 10.01 -14.67 -5.31
C SER A 96 9.57 -13.83 -4.12
N GLY A 97 10.13 -14.04 -2.92
CA GLY A 97 9.79 -13.26 -1.74
C GLY A 97 10.02 -11.76 -1.95
N VAL A 98 9.35 -10.91 -1.20
CA VAL A 98 9.46 -9.45 -1.39
C VAL A 98 10.92 -8.99 -1.27
N SER A 99 11.70 -9.58 -0.36
CA SER A 99 13.14 -9.28 -0.28
C SER A 99 13.93 -9.73 -1.52
N ASP A 100 13.51 -10.81 -2.20
CA ASP A 100 14.11 -11.24 -3.47
C ASP A 100 13.74 -10.29 -4.62
N GLN A 101 12.49 -9.79 -4.63
CA GLN A 101 12.03 -8.77 -5.57
C GLN A 101 12.85 -7.48 -5.44
N LEU A 102 13.15 -7.06 -4.21
CA LEU A 102 14.04 -5.92 -3.96
C LEU A 102 15.47 -6.18 -4.46
N ALA A 103 15.99 -7.38 -4.30
CA ALA A 103 17.29 -7.75 -4.84
C ALA A 103 17.31 -7.68 -6.38
N ALA A 104 16.25 -8.16 -7.05
CA ALA A 104 16.10 -8.04 -8.49
C ALA A 104 15.99 -6.58 -8.94
N PHE A 105 15.22 -5.77 -8.20
CA PHE A 105 15.11 -4.32 -8.43
C PHE A 105 16.48 -3.62 -8.30
N ALA A 106 17.25 -3.92 -7.25
CA ALA A 106 18.56 -3.32 -7.04
C ALA A 106 19.55 -3.67 -8.16
N LEU A 107 19.49 -4.90 -8.68
CA LEU A 107 20.30 -5.32 -9.85
C LEU A 107 19.90 -4.58 -11.12
N ALA A 108 18.61 -4.28 -11.31
CA ALA A 108 18.11 -3.52 -12.44
C ALA A 108 18.41 -2.01 -12.32
N HIS A 109 18.66 -1.52 -11.11
CA HIS A 109 18.89 -0.12 -10.79
C HIS A 109 20.24 0.10 -10.07
N PRO A 110 21.39 -0.14 -10.73
CA PRO A 110 22.71 -0.01 -10.09
C PRO A 110 23.05 1.44 -9.67
N GLY A 111 22.31 2.42 -10.18
CA GLY A 111 22.40 3.84 -9.78
C GLY A 111 21.56 4.20 -8.54
N GLY A 112 20.90 3.22 -7.93
CA GLY A 112 20.01 3.41 -6.78
C GLY A 112 18.53 3.52 -7.14
N ALA A 113 17.70 3.64 -6.13
CA ALA A 113 16.26 3.73 -6.26
C ALA A 113 15.84 5.12 -6.78
N PRO A 114 15.08 5.21 -7.91
CA PRO A 114 14.62 6.48 -8.46
C PRO A 114 13.85 7.32 -7.43
N ALA A 115 14.29 8.55 -7.20
CA ALA A 115 13.71 9.45 -6.22
C ALA A 115 12.33 10.02 -6.63
N ASN A 116 11.91 9.79 -7.88
CA ASN A 116 10.65 10.22 -8.47
C ASN A 116 9.69 9.05 -8.72
N ALA A 117 9.87 7.94 -8.01
CA ALA A 117 8.96 6.80 -8.00
C ALA A 117 8.14 6.77 -6.69
N LEU A 118 6.88 6.30 -6.79
CA LEU A 118 6.11 5.84 -5.64
C LEU A 118 6.31 4.33 -5.49
N TYR A 119 6.90 3.92 -4.39
CA TYR A 119 7.16 2.53 -4.05
C TYR A 119 5.97 1.96 -3.29
N THR A 120 5.31 0.95 -3.82
CA THR A 120 4.15 0.33 -3.18
C THR A 120 4.51 -1.06 -2.67
N LEU A 121 4.12 -1.37 -1.42
CA LEU A 121 4.38 -2.65 -0.79
C LEU A 121 3.08 -3.20 -0.17
N TRP A 122 2.64 -4.39 -0.63
CA TRP A 122 1.50 -5.10 -0.07
C TRP A 122 1.76 -6.60 -0.13
N ALA A 123 2.06 -7.19 1.03
CA ALA A 123 2.30 -8.62 1.24
C ALA A 123 2.14 -8.97 2.72
N GLY A 124 2.14 -10.26 3.05
CA GLY A 124 2.06 -10.79 4.41
C GLY A 124 0.97 -11.85 4.56
N ALA A 125 -0.01 -11.89 3.67
CA ALA A 125 -1.07 -12.90 3.70
C ALA A 125 -0.49 -14.31 3.50
N ASN A 126 0.46 -14.49 2.58
CA ASN A 126 1.10 -15.77 2.33
C ASN A 126 1.96 -16.23 3.50
N ASP A 127 2.61 -15.32 4.23
CA ASP A 127 3.33 -15.67 5.46
C ASP A 127 2.36 -16.31 6.46
N ILE A 128 1.20 -15.69 6.69
CA ILE A 128 0.17 -16.17 7.64
C ILE A 128 -0.42 -17.50 7.17
N PHE A 129 -0.84 -17.61 5.92
CA PHE A 129 -1.42 -18.85 5.38
C PHE A 129 -0.46 -20.02 5.37
N ASN A 130 0.85 -19.76 5.35
CA ASN A 130 1.90 -20.78 5.45
C ASN A 130 2.39 -21.00 6.90
N GLY A 131 1.69 -20.44 7.91
CA GLY A 131 2.02 -20.62 9.31
C GLY A 131 3.24 -19.84 9.79
N GLY A 132 3.65 -18.82 9.05
CA GLY A 132 4.74 -17.90 9.42
C GLY A 132 4.37 -16.96 10.56
N ASN A 133 5.37 -16.27 11.10
CA ASN A 133 5.19 -15.29 12.16
C ASN A 133 4.71 -13.96 11.58
N PRO A 134 3.49 -13.47 11.94
CA PRO A 134 2.93 -12.24 11.40
C PRO A 134 3.72 -10.97 11.77
N VAL A 135 4.33 -10.92 12.95
CA VAL A 135 5.17 -9.79 13.36
C VAL A 135 6.43 -9.73 12.50
N LEU A 136 7.10 -10.86 12.32
CA LEU A 136 8.27 -10.93 11.44
C LEU A 136 7.93 -10.57 10.00
N ALA A 137 6.72 -10.93 9.54
CA ALA A 137 6.26 -10.55 8.20
C ALA A 137 6.14 -9.02 8.05
N ALA A 138 5.63 -8.31 9.05
CA ALA A 138 5.61 -6.85 9.05
C ALA A 138 7.04 -6.26 9.11
N ASP A 139 7.90 -6.76 10.02
CA ASP A 139 9.31 -6.35 10.15
C ASP A 139 10.08 -6.51 8.82
N ASN A 140 9.81 -7.56 8.05
CA ASN A 140 10.43 -7.76 6.73
C ASN A 140 10.08 -6.60 5.78
N ILE A 141 8.81 -6.18 5.71
CA ILE A 141 8.41 -5.05 4.86
C ILE A 141 9.02 -3.74 5.37
N PHE A 142 9.03 -3.51 6.69
CA PHE A 142 9.73 -2.38 7.30
C PHE A 142 11.19 -2.30 6.83
N ASN A 143 11.94 -3.41 6.93
CA ASN A 143 13.35 -3.48 6.52
C ASN A 143 13.51 -3.28 4.99
N ASN A 144 12.56 -3.77 4.20
CA ASN A 144 12.55 -3.56 2.75
C ASN A 144 12.37 -2.08 2.40
N ILE A 145 11.48 -1.36 3.11
CA ILE A 145 11.29 0.09 2.94
C ILE A 145 12.56 0.84 3.35
N LEU A 146 13.18 0.50 4.49
CA LEU A 146 14.46 1.09 4.90
C LEU A 146 15.55 0.90 3.83
N SER A 147 15.63 -0.27 3.22
CA SER A 147 16.60 -0.58 2.17
C SER A 147 16.35 0.27 0.91
N LEU A 148 15.10 0.41 0.49
CA LEU A 148 14.73 1.26 -0.65
C LEU A 148 15.02 2.75 -0.36
N ALA A 149 14.71 3.23 0.85
CA ALA A 149 14.99 4.60 1.27
C ALA A 149 16.49 4.88 1.30
N ALA A 150 17.29 3.95 1.84
CA ALA A 150 18.76 4.04 1.81
C ALA A 150 19.32 4.04 0.37
N GLY A 151 18.64 3.36 -0.56
CA GLY A 151 18.96 3.35 -1.99
C GLY A 151 18.56 4.63 -2.73
N GLY A 152 17.83 5.55 -2.12
CA GLY A 152 17.42 6.83 -2.73
C GLY A 152 15.91 7.00 -2.97
N GLY A 153 15.10 5.97 -2.70
CA GLY A 153 13.63 6.04 -2.74
C GLY A 153 13.10 7.06 -1.74
N LYS A 154 12.05 7.80 -2.11
CA LYS A 154 11.54 8.91 -1.27
C LYS A 154 10.10 8.72 -0.83
N ASP A 155 9.25 8.21 -1.69
CA ASP A 155 7.81 8.15 -1.47
C ASP A 155 7.34 6.70 -1.42
N PHE A 156 6.71 6.29 -0.32
CA PHE A 156 6.31 4.92 -0.05
C PHE A 156 4.82 4.83 0.28
N LEU A 157 4.20 3.75 -0.18
CA LEU A 157 2.83 3.37 0.14
C LEU A 157 2.84 1.95 0.69
N TRP A 158 2.46 1.78 1.95
CA TRP A 158 2.45 0.48 2.62
C TRP A 158 1.05 0.11 3.10
N LEU A 159 0.49 -0.95 2.54
CA LEU A 159 -0.84 -1.43 2.87
C LEU A 159 -0.79 -2.48 3.98
N ASN A 160 -1.72 -2.38 4.95
CA ASN A 160 -1.91 -3.43 5.94
C ASN A 160 -2.77 -4.58 5.38
N LEU A 161 -2.96 -5.65 6.17
CA LEU A 161 -3.75 -6.81 5.77
C LEU A 161 -5.22 -6.65 6.18
N PRO A 162 -6.18 -7.05 5.33
CA PRO A 162 -7.56 -7.29 5.78
C PRO A 162 -7.59 -8.42 6.81
N ASP A 163 -8.72 -8.60 7.49
CA ASP A 163 -8.94 -9.77 8.33
C ASP A 163 -9.02 -11.03 7.47
N LEU A 164 -7.91 -11.78 7.37
CA LEU A 164 -7.77 -12.93 6.48
C LEU A 164 -8.76 -14.07 6.78
N GLY A 165 -9.28 -14.13 8.01
CA GLY A 165 -10.36 -15.05 8.38
C GLY A 165 -11.70 -14.78 7.69
N LEU A 166 -11.85 -13.62 7.01
CA LEU A 166 -13.02 -13.31 6.18
C LEU A 166 -12.94 -13.94 4.78
N THR A 167 -11.76 -14.42 4.37
CA THR A 167 -11.58 -15.04 3.06
C THR A 167 -12.33 -16.36 2.97
N PRO A 168 -12.92 -16.70 1.81
CA PRO A 168 -13.55 -18.00 1.60
C PRO A 168 -12.60 -19.17 1.94
N ARG A 169 -11.30 -19.03 1.65
CA ARG A 169 -10.23 -20.00 2.01
C ARG A 169 -10.18 -20.27 3.50
N ALA A 170 -10.07 -19.24 4.32
CA ALA A 170 -9.98 -19.40 5.78
C ALA A 170 -11.26 -19.96 6.38
N VAL A 171 -12.42 -19.55 5.86
CA VAL A 171 -13.75 -20.07 6.27
C VAL A 171 -13.86 -21.55 5.94
N ALA A 172 -13.54 -21.97 4.71
CA ALA A 172 -13.57 -23.36 4.27
C ALA A 172 -12.61 -24.26 5.06
N ALA A 173 -11.46 -23.72 5.46
CA ALA A 173 -10.47 -24.43 6.28
C ALA A 173 -10.77 -24.42 7.78
N GLY A 174 -11.84 -23.74 8.25
CA GLY A 174 -12.13 -23.56 9.68
C GLY A 174 -11.10 -22.70 10.42
N GLN A 175 -10.37 -21.84 9.69
CA GLN A 175 -9.26 -21.03 10.20
C GLN A 175 -9.63 -19.55 10.41
N THR A 176 -10.92 -19.22 10.46
CA THR A 176 -11.40 -17.83 10.61
C THR A 176 -10.76 -17.12 11.80
N ILE A 177 -10.81 -17.73 13.00
CA ILE A 177 -10.28 -17.10 14.22
C ILE A 177 -8.75 -17.00 14.19
N PRO A 178 -7.98 -18.09 13.94
CA PRO A 178 -6.52 -17.99 13.86
C PRO A 178 -6.03 -16.98 12.80
N ALA A 179 -6.64 -16.97 11.62
CA ALA A 179 -6.25 -16.05 10.54
C ALA A 179 -6.53 -14.58 10.92
N ASN A 180 -7.67 -14.28 11.58
CA ASN A 180 -7.95 -12.93 12.06
C ASN A 180 -6.99 -12.49 13.17
N LEU A 181 -6.65 -13.39 14.10
CA LEU A 181 -5.66 -13.08 15.14
C LEU A 181 -4.26 -12.81 14.55
N ALA A 182 -3.87 -13.58 13.54
CA ALA A 182 -2.59 -13.36 12.85
C ALA A 182 -2.59 -12.06 12.05
N SER A 183 -3.69 -11.74 11.34
CA SER A 183 -3.84 -10.44 10.66
C SER A 183 -3.78 -9.27 11.65
N ALA A 184 -4.44 -9.40 12.80
CA ALA A 184 -4.40 -8.38 13.84
C ALA A 184 -2.97 -8.18 14.39
N ALA A 185 -2.20 -9.27 14.59
CA ALA A 185 -0.81 -9.20 15.05
C ALA A 185 0.09 -8.51 14.00
N PHE A 186 -0.04 -8.87 12.70
CA PHE A 186 0.63 -8.18 11.60
C PHE A 186 0.30 -6.68 11.61
N ASN A 187 -0.99 -6.34 11.66
CA ASN A 187 -1.45 -4.96 11.58
C ASN A 187 -1.03 -4.12 12.80
N ALA A 188 -0.92 -4.75 13.98
CA ALA A 188 -0.39 -4.09 15.17
C ALA A 188 1.10 -3.70 14.97
N GLU A 189 1.93 -4.63 14.46
CA GLU A 189 3.34 -4.34 14.17
C GLU A 189 3.47 -3.37 13.00
N TRP A 190 2.68 -3.54 11.90
CA TRP A 190 2.62 -2.58 10.80
C TRP A 190 2.41 -1.14 11.30
N ASN A 191 1.51 -0.93 12.25
CA ASN A 191 1.24 0.40 12.79
C ASN A 191 2.43 0.96 13.61
N VAL A 192 3.12 0.10 14.37
CA VAL A 192 4.34 0.46 15.11
C VAL A 192 5.46 0.83 14.14
N ASP A 193 5.68 0.02 13.13
CA ASP A 193 6.74 0.18 12.13
C ASP A 193 6.51 1.38 11.21
N LEU A 194 5.24 1.64 10.83
CA LEU A 194 4.86 2.85 10.11
C LEU A 194 5.29 4.10 10.90
N GLY A 195 5.00 4.13 12.21
CA GLY A 195 5.42 5.21 13.08
C GLY A 195 6.95 5.33 13.22
N LYS A 196 7.69 4.21 13.25
CA LYS A 196 9.16 4.21 13.25
C LYS A 196 9.73 4.81 11.96
N LEU A 197 9.19 4.40 10.77
CA LEU A 197 9.62 4.94 9.48
C LEU A 197 9.39 6.46 9.40
N GLN A 198 8.22 6.93 9.82
CA GLN A 198 7.88 8.35 9.85
C GLN A 198 8.78 9.14 10.81
N ALA A 199 9.08 8.56 11.98
CA ALA A 199 10.00 9.17 12.94
C ALA A 199 11.45 9.27 12.42
N LEU A 200 11.85 8.39 11.48
CA LEU A 200 13.11 8.46 10.75
C LEU A 200 13.10 9.49 9.59
N GLY A 201 11.97 10.16 9.36
CA GLY A 201 11.80 11.12 8.28
C GLY A 201 11.56 10.49 6.90
N ILE A 202 11.18 9.20 6.86
CA ILE A 202 10.81 8.51 5.63
C ILE A 202 9.36 8.84 5.31
N ASN A 203 9.11 9.35 4.08
CA ASN A 203 7.76 9.66 3.62
C ASN A 203 7.02 8.38 3.24
N VAL A 204 6.30 7.80 4.20
CA VAL A 204 5.53 6.58 4.04
C VAL A 204 4.06 6.82 4.39
N THR A 205 3.18 6.57 3.43
CA THR A 205 1.73 6.59 3.62
C THR A 205 1.25 5.18 3.94
N GLY A 206 0.59 5.00 5.09
CA GLY A 206 -0.05 3.75 5.46
C GLY A 206 -1.48 3.70 4.95
N VAL A 207 -1.87 2.57 4.32
CA VAL A 207 -3.24 2.34 3.83
C VAL A 207 -3.92 1.28 4.69
N ASN A 208 -4.99 1.65 5.37
CA ASN A 208 -5.68 0.74 6.28
C ASN A 208 -6.77 -0.08 5.56
N VAL A 209 -6.34 -1.15 4.86
CA VAL A 209 -7.22 -2.08 4.14
C VAL A 209 -8.10 -2.86 5.10
N GLN A 210 -7.64 -3.17 6.33
CA GLN A 210 -8.46 -3.82 7.34
C GLN A 210 -9.73 -3.03 7.63
N ALA A 211 -9.61 -1.73 7.87
CA ALA A 211 -10.76 -0.87 8.15
C ALA A 211 -11.72 -0.81 6.97
N LEU A 212 -11.21 -0.74 5.72
CA LEU A 212 -12.02 -0.78 4.52
C LEU A 212 -12.83 -2.08 4.41
N PHE A 213 -12.17 -3.24 4.55
CA PHE A 213 -12.85 -4.55 4.41
C PHE A 213 -13.85 -4.77 5.54
N THR A 214 -13.55 -4.32 6.76
CA THR A 214 -14.52 -4.34 7.89
C THR A 214 -15.79 -3.56 7.53
N GLN A 215 -15.67 -2.38 6.94
CA GLN A 215 -16.83 -1.58 6.51
C GLN A 215 -17.60 -2.26 5.36
N ILE A 216 -16.90 -2.84 4.38
CA ILE A 216 -17.51 -3.57 3.27
C ILE A 216 -18.34 -4.74 3.78
N VAL A 217 -17.79 -5.54 4.70
CA VAL A 217 -18.48 -6.72 5.27
C VAL A 217 -19.68 -6.29 6.13
N ALA A 218 -19.55 -5.19 6.87
CA ALA A 218 -20.64 -4.67 7.70
C ALA A 218 -21.80 -4.09 6.86
N ASN A 219 -21.54 -3.55 5.68
CA ASN A 219 -22.56 -2.96 4.82
C ASN A 219 -22.24 -3.17 3.32
N PRO A 220 -22.31 -4.40 2.81
CA PRO A 220 -21.89 -4.75 1.46
C PRO A 220 -22.58 -3.93 0.36
N GLY A 221 -23.88 -3.70 0.52
CA GLY A 221 -24.68 -2.96 -0.46
C GLY A 221 -24.25 -1.51 -0.68
N ALA A 222 -23.67 -0.86 0.34
CA ALA A 222 -23.14 0.50 0.22
C ALA A 222 -21.88 0.56 -0.68
N PHE A 223 -21.22 -0.59 -0.87
CA PHE A 223 -20.02 -0.75 -1.71
C PHE A 223 -20.31 -1.45 -3.05
N GLY A 224 -21.57 -1.75 -3.33
CA GLY A 224 -21.99 -2.40 -4.58
C GLY A 224 -21.92 -3.92 -4.57
N PHE A 225 -21.69 -4.55 -3.39
CA PHE A 225 -21.62 -6.00 -3.27
C PHE A 225 -22.95 -6.61 -2.80
N SER A 226 -23.32 -7.74 -3.42
CA SER A 226 -24.38 -8.63 -2.94
C SER A 226 -23.84 -9.83 -2.18
N ASN A 227 -22.53 -10.13 -2.30
CA ASN A 227 -21.88 -11.26 -1.62
C ASN A 227 -20.43 -10.87 -1.24
N VAL A 228 -20.06 -11.12 0.03
CA VAL A 228 -18.73 -10.82 0.59
C VAL A 228 -18.09 -12.05 1.26
N THR A 229 -18.65 -13.24 1.01
CA THR A 229 -18.24 -14.49 1.68
C THR A 229 -17.93 -15.65 0.74
N SER A 230 -18.30 -15.53 -0.52
CA SER A 230 -18.15 -16.60 -1.52
C SER A 230 -17.40 -16.10 -2.75
N PRO A 231 -16.72 -17.01 -3.50
CA PRO A 231 -16.12 -16.67 -4.78
C PRO A 231 -17.13 -16.20 -5.83
N GLY A 232 -16.74 -15.19 -6.60
CA GLY A 232 -17.49 -14.68 -7.75
C GLY A 232 -17.11 -15.35 -9.06
N GLN A 233 -16.06 -16.16 -9.08
CA GLN A 233 -15.62 -16.88 -10.27
C GLN A 233 -16.71 -17.79 -10.81
N GLY A 234 -17.00 -17.68 -12.12
CA GLY A 234 -18.07 -18.43 -12.76
C GLY A 234 -19.48 -17.86 -12.55
N GLN A 235 -19.65 -16.80 -11.79
CA GLN A 235 -20.93 -16.12 -11.60
C GLN A 235 -21.25 -15.17 -12.76
N ALA A 236 -22.54 -14.93 -13.02
CA ALA A 236 -22.99 -14.05 -14.10
C ALA A 236 -22.54 -12.58 -13.90
N ASN A 237 -22.43 -12.12 -12.65
CA ASN A 237 -21.92 -10.79 -12.30
C ASN A 237 -20.87 -10.90 -11.19
N PRO A 238 -19.62 -11.27 -11.52
CA PRO A 238 -18.57 -11.44 -10.51
C PRO A 238 -18.26 -10.15 -9.75
N ASN A 239 -18.46 -8.97 -10.33
CA ASN A 239 -18.23 -7.68 -9.67
C ASN A 239 -19.24 -7.35 -8.55
N SER A 240 -20.32 -8.12 -8.42
CA SER A 240 -21.19 -8.03 -7.26
C SER A 240 -20.71 -8.89 -6.07
N TYR A 241 -19.56 -9.55 -6.21
CA TYR A 241 -18.86 -10.32 -5.17
C TYR A 241 -17.60 -9.59 -4.75
N LEU A 242 -17.27 -9.63 -3.45
CA LEU A 242 -16.01 -9.07 -2.95
C LEU A 242 -14.81 -9.91 -3.41
N PHE A 243 -14.93 -11.25 -3.35
CA PHE A 243 -13.87 -12.17 -3.72
C PHE A 243 -14.08 -12.73 -5.13
N TRP A 244 -13.00 -12.81 -5.91
CA TRP A 244 -12.96 -13.47 -7.22
C TRP A 244 -12.87 -14.98 -7.05
N ASP A 245 -11.92 -15.44 -6.27
CA ASP A 245 -11.70 -16.84 -5.91
C ASP A 245 -11.78 -17.03 -4.38
N ASP A 246 -11.03 -17.95 -3.81
CA ASP A 246 -11.09 -18.26 -2.38
C ASP A 246 -10.29 -17.26 -1.50
N GLU A 247 -9.45 -16.38 -2.09
CA GLU A 247 -8.66 -15.41 -1.32
C GLU A 247 -8.50 -14.02 -1.99
N HIS A 248 -8.61 -13.93 -3.33
CA HIS A 248 -8.34 -12.68 -4.03
C HIS A 248 -9.60 -11.84 -4.25
N PRO A 249 -9.54 -10.52 -4.16
CA PRO A 249 -10.66 -9.64 -4.49
C PRO A 249 -11.00 -9.67 -5.99
N THR A 250 -12.26 -9.36 -6.30
CA THR A 250 -12.65 -8.99 -7.67
C THR A 250 -12.04 -7.66 -8.06
N THR A 251 -12.07 -7.32 -9.37
CA THR A 251 -11.64 -5.99 -9.82
C THR A 251 -12.46 -4.87 -9.17
N ALA A 252 -13.71 -5.11 -8.77
CA ALA A 252 -14.50 -4.18 -7.97
C ALA A 252 -13.94 -4.01 -6.55
N GLY A 253 -13.51 -5.10 -5.91
CA GLY A 253 -12.79 -5.05 -4.62
C GLY A 253 -11.47 -4.31 -4.73
N HIS A 254 -10.68 -4.59 -5.76
CA HIS A 254 -9.44 -3.87 -6.06
C HIS A 254 -9.68 -2.37 -6.32
N ALA A 255 -10.81 -1.99 -6.96
CA ALA A 255 -11.16 -0.59 -7.16
C ALA A 255 -11.33 0.19 -5.85
N LEU A 256 -11.90 -0.45 -4.83
CA LEU A 256 -12.06 0.16 -3.51
C LEU A 256 -10.72 0.36 -2.81
N VAL A 257 -9.80 -0.61 -2.92
CA VAL A 257 -8.43 -0.47 -2.40
C VAL A 257 -7.69 0.66 -3.13
N ALA A 258 -7.80 0.74 -4.47
CA ALA A 258 -7.20 1.82 -5.25
C ALA A 258 -7.77 3.20 -4.88
N ASN A 259 -9.09 3.29 -4.61
CA ASN A 259 -9.72 4.52 -4.16
C ASN A 259 -9.20 4.96 -2.78
N LEU A 260 -9.09 4.02 -1.84
CA LEU A 260 -8.54 4.28 -0.51
C LEU A 260 -7.10 4.78 -0.62
N ALA A 261 -6.23 4.03 -1.33
CA ALA A 261 -4.84 4.40 -1.55
C ALA A 261 -4.69 5.79 -2.20
N PHE A 262 -5.49 6.10 -3.21
CA PHE A 262 -5.50 7.42 -3.85
C PHE A 262 -5.94 8.53 -2.88
N THR A 263 -6.93 8.26 -2.04
CA THR A 263 -7.42 9.22 -1.03
C THR A 263 -6.34 9.48 0.01
N ASP A 264 -5.71 8.43 0.57
CA ASP A 264 -4.69 8.55 1.61
C ASP A 264 -3.44 9.28 1.10
N LEU A 265 -3.06 9.06 -0.17
CA LEU A 265 -1.98 9.81 -0.83
C LEU A 265 -2.34 11.28 -1.09
N SER A 266 -3.62 11.61 -1.23
CA SER A 266 -4.10 12.97 -1.57
C SER A 266 -4.36 13.83 -0.33
N VAL A 267 -4.46 13.22 0.85
CA VAL A 267 -4.65 13.96 2.11
C VAL A 267 -3.30 14.55 2.52
N PRO A 268 -3.14 15.89 2.57
CA PRO A 268 -1.96 16.49 3.17
C PRO A 268 -1.82 15.98 4.59
N GLU A 269 -0.59 15.70 5.03
CA GLU A 269 -0.33 15.30 6.42
C GLU A 269 -1.13 16.19 7.38
N PRO A 270 -1.71 15.64 8.46
CA PRO A 270 -2.67 16.35 9.30
C PRO A 270 -2.12 17.72 9.69
N ALA A 271 -2.98 18.72 9.67
CA ALA A 271 -2.68 20.09 10.11
C ALA A 271 -2.02 20.16 11.52
N SER A 272 -1.87 19.04 12.20
CA SER A 272 -1.11 18.88 13.45
C SER A 272 0.32 19.43 13.34
N VAL A 273 1.03 19.25 12.24
CA VAL A 273 2.36 19.84 12.01
C VAL A 273 2.24 21.35 11.83
N ALA A 274 1.22 21.82 11.09
CA ALA A 274 0.94 23.24 10.94
C ALA A 274 0.50 23.87 12.26
N PHE A 275 -0.33 23.19 13.04
CA PHE A 275 -0.75 23.65 14.38
C PHE A 275 0.40 23.61 15.39
N ALA A 276 1.29 22.62 15.35
CA ALA A 276 2.49 22.60 16.18
C ALA A 276 3.44 23.74 15.81
N ALA A 277 3.65 24.01 14.52
CA ALA A 277 4.46 25.14 14.04
C ALA A 277 3.84 26.49 14.43
N LEU A 278 2.53 26.66 14.31
CA LEU A 278 1.81 27.86 14.76
C LEU A 278 1.84 28.02 16.28
N GLY A 279 1.76 26.92 17.03
CA GLY A 279 1.91 26.90 18.48
C GLY A 279 3.31 27.33 18.93
N LEU A 280 4.34 26.82 18.29
CA LEU A 280 5.74 27.22 18.56
C LEU A 280 6.02 28.67 18.19
N LEU A 281 5.45 29.14 17.07
CA LEU A 281 5.56 30.55 16.64
C LEU A 281 4.86 31.49 17.61
N SER A 282 3.69 31.16 18.12
CA SER A 282 2.96 31.94 19.10
C SER A 282 3.67 31.99 20.44
N LEU A 283 4.28 30.87 20.87
CA LEU A 283 5.15 30.81 22.07
C LEU A 283 6.41 31.68 21.93
N ALA A 284 7.04 31.68 20.77
CA ALA A 284 8.20 32.48 20.47
C ALA A 284 7.89 33.99 20.50
N LEU A 285 6.75 34.38 19.92
CA LEU A 285 6.25 35.74 19.90
C LEU A 285 5.85 36.22 21.31
N TRP A 286 5.23 35.36 22.11
CA TRP A 286 4.90 35.65 23.50
C TRP A 286 6.16 35.86 24.36
N LYS A 287 7.18 35.01 24.24
CA LYS A 287 8.48 35.16 24.93
C LYS A 287 9.20 36.43 24.51
N ARG A 288 9.12 36.86 23.25
CA ARG A 288 9.70 38.17 22.82
C ARG A 288 9.00 39.36 23.46
N ARG A 289 7.65 39.35 23.54
CA ARG A 289 6.91 40.43 24.20
C ARG A 289 7.16 40.49 25.69
N ALA A 290 7.28 39.36 26.37
CA ALA A 290 7.57 39.27 27.81
C ALA A 290 9.00 39.75 28.20
N ARG A 291 9.92 39.86 27.23
CA ARG A 291 11.29 40.39 27.45
C ARG A 291 11.40 41.89 27.15
N GLN A 292 10.35 42.50 26.61
CA GLN A 292 10.33 43.93 26.28
C GLN A 292 9.40 44.73 27.21
N ALA A 293 8.71 44.07 28.14
CA ALA A 293 7.98 44.64 29.27
C ALA A 293 8.77 44.48 30.57
#